data_060ba500f3cf01da38747a71752fa7e5
#
_entry.id   060ba500f3cf01da38747a71752fa7e5
#
_cell.length_a   1.000
_cell.length_b   1.000
_cell.length_c   1.000
_cell.angle_alpha   90.00
_cell.angle_beta   90.00
_cell.angle_gamma   90.00
#
_symmetry.space_group_name_H-M   'P 1'
#
loop_
_entity.id
_entity.type
_entity.pdbx_description
1 polymer ?
#
loop_
_entity_poly.entity_id
_entity_poly.type
_entity_poly.pdbx_seq_one_letter_code
_entity_poly.pdbx_strand_id
1 'polypeptide(L)'
;MTIFDDLEAEEDRLQGILEGLGEAQWASPSGAAGWTVADVVLHLAQSEEAALASATGAVRAFRREPGATLDEVMDQRVRAERASPAQVFRRWRNARAAALAAMRAADPQLPLPWAEARAPLKPATLATTRLAEHWAHGLAIPGPRGNAFPDTHRLCHIAWLAHRSLRYAFALAGDQPHEVFCELTAPDGVAHWRYGPADAGSAISGLAGSFCRVAAQRLAPEESGLQVIGPHGATALRVLRTYAA
;
A
#
# COMPACT_ATOMS: atom_id res chain seq x y z
N MET A 1 -13.18 -12.08 9.70
CA MET A 1 -12.98 -11.34 8.43
C MET A 1 -11.66 -11.79 7.84
N THR A 2 -11.62 -12.07 6.54
CA THR A 2 -10.41 -12.43 5.81
C THR A 2 -9.73 -11.16 5.27
N ILE A 3 -8.46 -11.25 4.85
CA ILE A 3 -7.79 -10.12 4.17
C ILE A 3 -8.56 -9.67 2.92
N PHE A 4 -9.23 -10.58 2.24
CA PHE A 4 -10.03 -10.25 1.05
C PHE A 4 -11.28 -9.43 1.40
N ASP A 5 -11.90 -9.68 2.56
CA ASP A 5 -13.04 -8.91 3.05
C ASP A 5 -12.58 -7.51 3.49
N ASP A 6 -11.40 -7.43 4.10
CA ASP A 6 -10.81 -6.17 4.53
C ASP A 6 -10.34 -5.32 3.34
N LEU A 7 -9.82 -5.94 2.27
CA LEU A 7 -9.49 -5.26 1.02
C LEU A 7 -10.77 -4.70 0.36
N GLU A 8 -11.81 -5.52 0.22
CA GLU A 8 -13.09 -5.07 -0.33
C GLU A 8 -13.66 -3.87 0.44
N ALA A 9 -13.64 -3.94 1.78
CA ALA A 9 -14.11 -2.85 2.63
C ALA A 9 -13.26 -1.57 2.51
N GLU A 10 -11.95 -1.68 2.25
CA GLU A 10 -11.08 -0.54 1.99
C GLU A 10 -11.36 0.10 0.62
N GLU A 11 -11.55 -0.73 -0.40
CA GLU A 11 -11.93 -0.32 -1.75
C GLU A 11 -13.31 0.34 -1.77
N ASP A 12 -14.29 -0.21 -1.04
CA ASP A 12 -15.63 0.37 -0.92
C ASP A 12 -15.61 1.72 -0.20
N ARG A 13 -14.76 1.87 0.82
CA ARG A 13 -14.54 3.16 1.46
C ARG A 13 -14.00 4.20 0.48
N LEU A 14 -13.02 3.84 -0.32
CA LEU A 14 -12.47 4.71 -1.35
C LEU A 14 -13.54 5.04 -2.40
N GLN A 15 -14.32 4.05 -2.85
CA GLN A 15 -15.41 4.27 -3.78
C GLN A 15 -16.40 5.32 -3.27
N GLY A 16 -16.83 5.22 -2.00
CA GLY A 16 -17.74 6.19 -1.40
C GLY A 16 -17.18 7.62 -1.38
N ILE A 17 -15.87 7.78 -1.21
CA ILE A 17 -15.21 9.08 -1.32
C ILE A 17 -15.26 9.61 -2.76
N LEU A 18 -14.89 8.76 -3.72
CA LEU A 18 -14.81 9.13 -5.13
C LEU A 18 -16.18 9.48 -5.73
N GLU A 19 -17.24 8.78 -5.31
CA GLU A 19 -18.63 9.07 -5.72
C GLU A 19 -19.12 10.44 -5.24
N GLY A 20 -18.56 10.96 -4.15
CA GLY A 20 -18.86 12.29 -3.62
C GLY A 20 -18.09 13.43 -4.27
N LEU A 21 -17.13 13.17 -5.18
CA LEU A 21 -16.30 14.18 -5.80
C LEU A 21 -16.97 14.82 -7.02
N GLY A 22 -16.96 16.15 -7.08
CA GLY A 22 -17.31 16.90 -8.28
C GLY A 22 -16.17 16.90 -9.33
N GLU A 23 -16.51 17.30 -10.56
CA GLU A 23 -15.57 17.31 -11.69
C GLU A 23 -14.28 18.10 -11.40
N ALA A 24 -14.41 19.27 -10.77
CA ALA A 24 -13.26 20.09 -10.38
C ALA A 24 -12.33 19.38 -9.37
N GLN A 25 -12.90 18.58 -8.46
CA GLN A 25 -12.12 17.84 -7.48
C GLN A 25 -11.36 16.67 -8.12
N TRP A 26 -11.96 16.02 -9.11
CA TRP A 26 -11.25 14.98 -9.90
C TRP A 26 -10.05 15.54 -10.65
N ALA A 27 -10.13 16.80 -11.11
CA ALA A 27 -9.04 17.48 -11.83
C ALA A 27 -8.04 18.17 -10.89
N SER A 28 -8.33 18.28 -9.58
CA SER A 28 -7.46 18.94 -8.63
C SER A 28 -6.17 18.17 -8.36
N PRO A 29 -5.09 18.85 -7.97
CA PRO A 29 -3.88 18.17 -7.49
C PRO A 29 -4.20 17.23 -6.32
N SER A 30 -3.58 16.07 -6.33
CA SER A 30 -3.63 15.11 -5.23
C SER A 30 -2.44 15.31 -4.27
N GLY A 31 -2.40 14.52 -3.18
CA GLY A 31 -1.23 14.44 -2.31
C GLY A 31 -0.03 13.71 -2.95
N ALA A 32 -0.20 13.10 -4.13
CA ALA A 32 0.89 12.53 -4.92
C ALA A 32 1.46 13.59 -5.87
N ALA A 33 2.73 13.91 -5.73
CA ALA A 33 3.37 15.00 -6.48
C ALA A 33 3.22 14.83 -8.01
N GLY A 34 2.70 15.86 -8.67
CA GLY A 34 2.52 15.89 -10.13
C GLY A 34 1.29 15.13 -10.66
N TRP A 35 0.48 14.54 -9.77
CA TRP A 35 -0.73 13.79 -10.12
C TRP A 35 -2.00 14.50 -9.64
N THR A 36 -3.03 14.43 -10.47
CA THR A 36 -4.40 14.78 -10.10
C THR A 36 -5.06 13.61 -9.34
N VAL A 37 -6.22 13.85 -8.76
CA VAL A 37 -7.05 12.78 -8.18
C VAL A 37 -7.37 11.71 -9.24
N ALA A 38 -7.69 12.11 -10.47
CA ALA A 38 -7.94 11.17 -11.56
C ALA A 38 -6.69 10.30 -11.87
N ASP A 39 -5.49 10.89 -11.84
CA ASP A 39 -4.25 10.16 -12.06
C ASP A 39 -4.00 9.10 -10.97
N VAL A 40 -4.27 9.43 -9.70
CA VAL A 40 -4.18 8.47 -8.59
C VAL A 40 -5.13 7.29 -8.78
N VAL A 41 -6.38 7.54 -9.17
CA VAL A 41 -7.36 6.48 -9.39
C VAL A 41 -7.02 5.66 -10.65
N LEU A 42 -6.45 6.29 -11.68
CA LEU A 42 -5.96 5.57 -12.85
C LEU A 42 -4.79 4.64 -12.51
N HIS A 43 -3.86 5.09 -11.67
CA HIS A 43 -2.78 4.26 -11.15
C HIS A 43 -3.33 3.05 -10.39
N LEU A 44 -4.31 3.25 -9.51
CA LEU A 44 -4.97 2.14 -8.81
C LEU A 44 -5.64 1.17 -9.79
N ALA A 45 -6.32 1.67 -10.84
CA ALA A 45 -6.91 0.80 -11.86
C ALA A 45 -5.86 -0.06 -12.56
N GLN A 46 -4.75 0.54 -12.97
CA GLN A 46 -3.63 -0.16 -13.61
C GLN A 46 -2.98 -1.22 -12.70
N SER A 47 -2.88 -0.91 -11.40
CA SER A 47 -2.37 -1.84 -10.39
C SER A 47 -3.30 -3.04 -10.20
N GLU A 48 -4.63 -2.81 -10.17
CA GLU A 48 -5.60 -3.91 -10.06
C GLU A 48 -5.64 -4.77 -11.32
N GLU A 49 -5.48 -4.18 -12.51
CA GLU A 49 -5.32 -4.95 -13.76
C GLU A 49 -4.08 -5.84 -13.72
N ALA A 50 -2.98 -5.35 -13.14
CA ALA A 50 -1.77 -6.15 -12.94
C ALA A 50 -2.00 -7.28 -11.93
N ALA A 51 -2.74 -7.03 -10.84
CA ALA A 51 -3.11 -8.05 -9.85
C ALA A 51 -4.02 -9.13 -10.46
N LEU A 52 -4.99 -8.73 -11.27
CA LEU A 52 -5.83 -9.66 -12.05
C LEU A 52 -4.99 -10.54 -12.97
N ALA A 53 -4.09 -9.93 -13.75
CA ALA A 53 -3.20 -10.67 -14.65
C ALA A 53 -2.32 -11.66 -13.89
N SER A 54 -1.83 -11.28 -12.71
CA SER A 54 -1.09 -12.15 -11.81
C SER A 54 -1.93 -13.35 -11.36
N ALA A 55 -3.14 -13.11 -10.86
CA ALA A 55 -4.03 -14.14 -10.34
C ALA A 55 -4.55 -15.11 -11.42
N THR A 56 -4.62 -14.66 -12.67
CA THR A 56 -5.10 -15.47 -13.82
C THR A 56 -3.99 -16.07 -14.66
N GLY A 57 -2.71 -15.87 -14.30
CA GLY A 57 -1.56 -16.33 -15.08
C GLY A 57 -1.34 -15.59 -16.40
N ALA A 58 -2.02 -14.45 -16.60
CA ALA A 58 -1.91 -13.63 -17.81
C ALA A 58 -0.82 -12.54 -17.72
N VAL A 59 0.17 -12.73 -16.87
CA VAL A 59 1.23 -11.76 -16.63
C VAL A 59 2.00 -11.51 -17.93
N ARG A 60 1.97 -10.27 -18.40
CA ARG A 60 2.89 -9.78 -19.42
C ARG A 60 4.14 -9.28 -18.71
N ALA A 61 5.31 -9.66 -19.22
CA ALA A 61 6.57 -9.16 -18.68
C ALA A 61 6.53 -7.63 -18.65
N PHE A 62 6.72 -7.09 -17.45
CA PHE A 62 6.81 -5.65 -17.25
C PHE A 62 8.11 -5.18 -17.91
N ARG A 63 8.02 -4.52 -19.05
CA ARG A 63 9.20 -3.93 -19.71
C ARG A 63 9.56 -2.66 -18.94
N ARG A 64 10.67 -2.74 -18.25
CA ARG A 64 11.31 -1.60 -17.60
C ARG A 64 12.52 -1.21 -18.45
N GLU A 65 12.59 0.05 -18.84
CA GLU A 65 13.78 0.57 -19.52
C GLU A 65 14.98 0.48 -18.56
N PRO A 66 16.18 0.14 -19.07
CA PRO A 66 17.38 0.08 -18.24
C PRO A 66 17.60 1.40 -17.49
N GLY A 67 17.69 1.34 -16.16
CA GLY A 67 17.93 2.49 -15.31
C GLY A 67 16.69 3.27 -14.84
N ALA A 68 15.49 3.01 -15.41
CA ALA A 68 14.26 3.66 -14.94
C ALA A 68 13.88 3.13 -13.54
N THR A 69 13.41 4.01 -12.68
CA THR A 69 12.79 3.63 -11.39
C THR A 69 11.37 3.11 -11.60
N LEU A 70 10.82 2.40 -10.61
CA LEU A 70 9.44 1.95 -10.69
C LEU A 70 8.48 3.15 -10.76
N ASP A 71 8.74 4.20 -9.98
CA ASP A 71 7.93 5.42 -9.96
C ASP A 71 7.90 6.11 -11.33
N GLU A 72 9.03 6.21 -12.02
CA GLU A 72 9.10 6.78 -13.38
C GLU A 72 8.27 5.96 -14.37
N VAL A 73 8.32 4.64 -14.28
CA VAL A 73 7.52 3.76 -15.16
C VAL A 73 6.03 3.93 -14.86
N MET A 74 5.64 4.01 -13.59
CA MET A 74 4.22 4.23 -13.21
C MET A 74 3.74 5.60 -13.65
N ASP A 75 4.54 6.67 -13.48
CA ASP A 75 4.20 8.02 -13.96
C ASP A 75 4.01 8.06 -15.48
N GLN A 76 4.90 7.45 -16.23
CA GLN A 76 4.78 7.36 -17.71
C GLN A 76 3.49 6.63 -18.13
N ARG A 77 3.15 5.51 -17.47
CA ARG A 77 1.92 4.76 -17.77
C ARG A 77 0.66 5.57 -17.47
N VAL A 78 0.62 6.23 -16.31
CA VAL A 78 -0.49 7.09 -15.95
C VAL A 78 -0.67 8.21 -16.98
N ARG A 79 0.42 8.91 -17.35
CA ARG A 79 0.36 9.99 -18.35
C ARG A 79 -0.08 9.52 -19.73
N ALA A 80 0.36 8.33 -20.15
CA ALA A 80 0.02 7.76 -21.45
C ALA A 80 -1.46 7.32 -21.55
N GLU A 81 -2.09 6.99 -20.44
CA GLU A 81 -3.44 6.42 -20.42
C GLU A 81 -4.48 7.34 -19.78
N ARG A 82 -4.16 8.63 -19.58
CA ARG A 82 -5.11 9.62 -19.04
C ARG A 82 -6.43 9.61 -19.81
N ALA A 83 -7.53 9.66 -19.07
CA ALA A 83 -8.89 9.62 -19.61
C ALA A 83 -9.82 10.49 -18.75
N SER A 84 -11.09 10.62 -19.13
CA SER A 84 -12.05 11.36 -18.34
C SER A 84 -12.27 10.73 -16.96
N PRO A 85 -12.60 11.49 -15.90
CA PRO A 85 -12.89 10.96 -14.57
C PRO A 85 -13.88 9.80 -14.57
N ALA A 86 -14.95 9.90 -15.35
CA ALA A 86 -15.95 8.85 -15.46
C ALA A 86 -15.41 7.55 -16.07
N GLN A 87 -14.48 7.65 -17.05
CA GLN A 87 -13.83 6.49 -17.64
C GLN A 87 -12.84 5.84 -16.66
N VAL A 88 -12.03 6.66 -15.99
CA VAL A 88 -11.06 6.21 -14.98
C VAL A 88 -11.78 5.51 -13.82
N PHE A 89 -12.83 6.13 -13.27
CA PHE A 89 -13.60 5.57 -12.17
C PHE A 89 -14.25 4.22 -12.54
N ARG A 90 -14.86 4.13 -13.72
CA ARG A 90 -15.42 2.87 -14.21
C ARG A 90 -14.35 1.80 -14.40
N ARG A 91 -13.18 2.16 -14.96
CA ARG A 91 -12.04 1.25 -15.15
C ARG A 91 -11.58 0.68 -13.80
N TRP A 92 -11.35 1.55 -12.82
CA TRP A 92 -10.94 1.14 -11.49
C TRP A 92 -11.97 0.21 -10.82
N ARG A 93 -13.25 0.55 -10.86
CA ARG A 93 -14.31 -0.29 -10.29
C ARG A 93 -14.34 -1.70 -10.90
N ASN A 94 -14.20 -1.79 -12.21
CA ASN A 94 -14.17 -3.09 -12.90
C ASN A 94 -12.90 -3.87 -12.56
N ALA A 95 -11.74 -3.21 -12.55
CA ALA A 95 -10.46 -3.84 -12.27
C ALA A 95 -10.39 -4.38 -10.84
N ARG A 96 -10.79 -3.59 -9.82
CA ARG A 96 -10.79 -4.03 -8.42
C ARG A 96 -11.69 -5.25 -8.19
N ALA A 97 -12.91 -5.23 -8.74
CA ALA A 97 -13.85 -6.32 -8.59
C ALA A 97 -13.31 -7.62 -9.23
N ALA A 98 -12.74 -7.51 -10.43
CA ALA A 98 -12.17 -8.66 -11.12
C ALA A 98 -10.92 -9.21 -10.43
N ALA A 99 -10.02 -8.34 -9.98
CA ALA A 99 -8.80 -8.73 -9.26
C ALA A 99 -9.13 -9.41 -7.93
N LEU A 100 -10.03 -8.85 -7.14
CA LEU A 100 -10.47 -9.43 -5.87
C LEU A 100 -11.11 -10.81 -6.08
N ALA A 101 -11.99 -10.94 -7.06
CA ALA A 101 -12.63 -12.24 -7.38
C ALA A 101 -11.58 -13.29 -7.80
N ALA A 102 -10.61 -12.91 -8.65
CA ALA A 102 -9.55 -13.79 -9.09
C ALA A 102 -8.62 -14.22 -7.93
N MET A 103 -8.24 -13.29 -7.06
CA MET A 103 -7.41 -13.60 -5.89
C MET A 103 -8.15 -14.50 -4.88
N ARG A 104 -9.46 -14.34 -4.69
CA ARG A 104 -10.28 -15.23 -3.85
C ARG A 104 -10.40 -16.65 -4.42
N ALA A 105 -10.44 -16.77 -5.75
CA ALA A 105 -10.55 -18.06 -6.43
C ALA A 105 -9.21 -18.80 -6.60
N ALA A 106 -8.09 -18.11 -6.44
CA ALA A 106 -6.77 -18.69 -6.60
C ALA A 106 -6.46 -19.69 -5.48
N ASP A 107 -5.66 -20.73 -5.79
CA ASP A 107 -5.16 -21.66 -4.77
C ASP A 107 -4.37 -20.88 -3.72
N PRO A 108 -4.76 -20.94 -2.44
CA PRO A 108 -4.12 -20.16 -1.37
C PRO A 108 -2.65 -20.54 -1.14
N GLN A 109 -2.21 -21.69 -1.61
CA GLN A 109 -0.83 -22.14 -1.47
C GLN A 109 0.03 -21.87 -2.71
N LEU A 110 -0.58 -21.59 -3.86
CA LEU A 110 0.14 -21.35 -5.10
C LEU A 110 0.62 -19.89 -5.17
N PRO A 111 1.95 -19.65 -5.23
CA PRO A 111 2.47 -18.31 -5.36
C PRO A 111 2.14 -17.70 -6.73
N LEU A 112 1.65 -16.48 -6.72
CA LEU A 112 1.32 -15.69 -7.89
C LEU A 112 2.51 -14.80 -8.29
N PRO A 113 2.87 -14.69 -9.58
CA PRO A 113 3.93 -13.81 -10.02
C PRO A 113 3.52 -12.36 -9.78
N TRP A 114 4.39 -11.54 -9.18
CA TRP A 114 4.15 -10.12 -8.97
C TRP A 114 5.37 -9.31 -9.42
N ALA A 115 5.15 -8.40 -10.38
CA ALA A 115 6.25 -7.69 -11.05
C ALA A 115 7.03 -6.74 -10.11
N GLU A 116 6.37 -6.24 -9.07
CA GLU A 116 6.96 -5.34 -8.09
C GLU A 116 7.63 -6.08 -6.92
N ALA A 117 7.49 -7.39 -6.85
CA ALA A 117 8.12 -8.20 -5.81
C ALA A 117 9.27 -9.04 -6.37
N ARG A 118 10.33 -9.21 -5.58
CA ARG A 118 11.47 -10.08 -5.95
C ARG A 118 11.11 -11.56 -6.02
N ALA A 119 10.01 -11.97 -5.41
CA ALA A 119 9.53 -13.33 -5.40
C ALA A 119 8.01 -13.36 -5.56
N PRO A 120 7.46 -14.46 -6.09
CA PRO A 120 6.01 -14.65 -6.17
C PRO A 120 5.33 -14.54 -4.80
N LEU A 121 4.13 -13.99 -4.77
CA LEU A 121 3.36 -13.76 -3.55
C LEU A 121 2.19 -14.74 -3.43
N LYS A 122 1.90 -15.22 -2.23
CA LYS A 122 0.64 -15.93 -1.99
C LYS A 122 -0.55 -14.98 -2.24
N PRO A 123 -1.72 -15.48 -2.66
CA PRO A 123 -2.90 -14.65 -2.92
C PRO A 123 -3.25 -13.69 -1.78
N ALA A 124 -3.19 -14.17 -0.53
CA ALA A 124 -3.43 -13.33 0.65
C ALA A 124 -2.38 -12.22 0.83
N THR A 125 -1.12 -12.49 0.49
CA THR A 125 -0.06 -11.47 0.56
C THR A 125 -0.24 -10.44 -0.55
N LEU A 126 -0.61 -10.86 -1.77
CA LEU A 126 -0.94 -9.95 -2.87
C LEU A 126 -2.15 -9.06 -2.48
N ALA A 127 -3.21 -9.63 -1.91
CA ALA A 127 -4.33 -8.84 -1.41
C ALA A 127 -3.91 -7.83 -0.33
N THR A 128 -2.95 -8.18 0.53
CA THR A 128 -2.39 -7.24 1.53
C THR A 128 -1.65 -6.07 0.87
N THR A 129 -0.91 -6.32 -0.19
CA THR A 129 -0.26 -5.21 -0.94
C THR A 129 -1.32 -4.30 -1.59
N ARG A 130 -2.40 -4.87 -2.14
CA ARG A 130 -3.49 -4.07 -2.74
C ARG A 130 -4.21 -3.22 -1.69
N LEU A 131 -4.46 -3.77 -0.49
CA LEU A 131 -5.02 -3.01 0.62
C LEU A 131 -4.11 -1.84 1.01
N ALA A 132 -2.80 -2.08 1.13
CA ALA A 132 -1.83 -1.04 1.46
C ALA A 132 -1.80 0.07 0.40
N GLU A 133 -1.87 -0.28 -0.88
CA GLU A 133 -1.93 0.66 -2.00
C GLU A 133 -3.20 1.53 -1.97
N HIS A 134 -4.37 0.91 -1.83
CA HIS A 134 -5.64 1.64 -1.75
C HIS A 134 -5.66 2.60 -0.56
N TRP A 135 -5.17 2.16 0.60
CA TRP A 135 -5.08 3.01 1.77
C TRP A 135 -4.09 4.16 1.57
N ALA A 136 -2.86 3.88 1.11
CA ALA A 136 -1.81 4.89 0.95
C ALA A 136 -2.18 5.95 -0.10
N HIS A 137 -2.81 5.53 -1.20
CA HIS A 137 -3.29 6.42 -2.26
C HIS A 137 -4.60 7.12 -1.87
N GLY A 138 -5.45 6.48 -1.07
CA GLY A 138 -6.63 7.11 -0.48
C GLY A 138 -6.29 8.31 0.41
N LEU A 139 -5.15 8.27 1.13
CA LEU A 139 -4.64 9.41 1.90
C LEU A 139 -4.27 10.62 1.01
N ALA A 140 -3.95 10.39 -0.25
CA ALA A 140 -3.60 11.44 -1.20
C ALA A 140 -4.83 12.10 -1.85
N ILE A 141 -6.03 11.57 -1.64
CA ILE A 141 -7.27 12.07 -2.23
C ILE A 141 -8.00 12.95 -1.21
N PRO A 142 -8.14 14.26 -1.44
CA PRO A 142 -8.92 15.13 -0.56
C PRO A 142 -10.40 14.71 -0.65
N GLY A 143 -10.99 14.36 0.48
CA GLY A 143 -12.40 14.00 0.54
C GLY A 143 -13.31 15.20 0.20
N PRO A 144 -14.60 14.96 -0.11
CA PRO A 144 -15.55 16.00 -0.53
C PRO A 144 -15.73 17.13 0.49
N ARG A 145 -15.38 16.89 1.75
CA ARG A 145 -15.47 17.87 2.87
C ARG A 145 -14.10 18.22 3.47
N GLY A 146 -13.03 17.99 2.71
CA GLY A 146 -11.68 18.39 3.15
C GLY A 146 -11.11 17.52 4.24
N ASN A 147 -11.37 16.23 4.28
CA ASN A 147 -10.54 15.20 4.90
C ASN A 147 -11.25 14.09 5.66
N ALA A 148 -10.52 13.42 6.32
CA ALA A 148 -10.56 12.28 7.21
C ALA A 148 -10.71 10.98 6.45
N PHE A 149 -9.55 10.44 6.13
CA PHE A 149 -9.39 9.03 5.85
C PHE A 149 -9.04 8.37 7.20
N PRO A 150 -10.05 8.02 8.03
CA PRO A 150 -9.80 7.60 9.40
C PRO A 150 -9.07 6.27 9.46
N ASP A 151 -8.22 6.12 10.45
CA ASP A 151 -7.55 4.87 10.73
C ASP A 151 -8.57 3.82 11.15
N THR A 152 -8.43 2.61 10.63
CA THR A 152 -9.30 1.48 10.93
C THR A 152 -8.48 0.27 11.36
N HIS A 153 -9.13 -0.76 11.90
CA HIS A 153 -8.48 -2.02 12.24
C HIS A 153 -7.74 -2.67 11.06
N ARG A 154 -8.12 -2.37 9.82
CA ARG A 154 -7.45 -2.87 8.61
C ARG A 154 -5.97 -2.48 8.51
N LEU A 155 -5.54 -1.46 9.25
CA LEU A 155 -4.12 -1.12 9.38
C LEU A 155 -3.26 -2.26 9.93
N CYS A 156 -3.83 -3.26 10.60
CA CYS A 156 -3.08 -4.43 11.06
C CYS A 156 -2.40 -5.18 9.91
N HIS A 157 -3.03 -5.24 8.75
CA HIS A 157 -2.46 -5.85 7.54
C HIS A 157 -1.29 -5.03 6.98
N ILE A 158 -1.43 -3.70 7.01
CA ILE A 158 -0.38 -2.79 6.53
C ILE A 158 0.83 -2.82 7.47
N ALA A 159 0.58 -2.79 8.77
CA ALA A 159 1.63 -2.91 9.78
C ALA A 159 2.38 -4.26 9.68
N TRP A 160 1.64 -5.36 9.47
CA TRP A 160 2.24 -6.65 9.20
C TRP A 160 3.12 -6.64 7.95
N LEU A 161 2.63 -6.06 6.84
CA LEU A 161 3.38 -5.96 5.58
C LEU A 161 4.65 -5.13 5.77
N ALA A 162 4.55 -3.98 6.41
CA ALA A 162 5.68 -3.09 6.69
C ALA A 162 6.75 -3.77 7.54
N HIS A 163 6.34 -4.44 8.64
CA HIS A 163 7.27 -5.20 9.47
C HIS A 163 7.95 -6.33 8.68
N ARG A 164 7.17 -7.09 7.90
CA ARG A 164 7.69 -8.19 7.08
C ARG A 164 8.70 -7.69 6.03
N SER A 165 8.52 -6.48 5.52
CA SER A 165 9.39 -5.86 4.52
C SER A 165 10.70 -5.32 5.09
N LEU A 166 10.86 -5.22 6.40
CA LEU A 166 12.06 -4.64 7.04
C LEU A 166 13.36 -5.32 6.58
N ARG A 167 13.38 -6.66 6.50
CA ARG A 167 14.59 -7.38 6.05
C ARG A 167 15.02 -6.94 4.64
N TYR A 168 14.06 -6.73 3.77
CA TYR A 168 14.29 -6.22 2.43
C TYR A 168 14.70 -4.74 2.44
N ALA A 169 14.03 -3.93 3.27
CA ALA A 169 14.32 -2.50 3.40
C ALA A 169 15.74 -2.23 3.91
N PHE A 170 16.23 -2.99 4.88
CA PHE A 170 17.63 -2.95 5.33
C PHE A 170 18.58 -3.27 4.17
N ALA A 171 18.33 -4.35 3.43
CA ALA A 171 19.18 -4.73 2.30
C ALA A 171 19.21 -3.67 1.18
N LEU A 172 18.11 -3.00 0.89
CA LEU A 172 18.06 -1.88 -0.04
C LEU A 172 18.89 -0.68 0.43
N ALA A 173 18.95 -0.46 1.74
CA ALA A 173 19.77 0.59 2.35
C ALA A 173 21.27 0.20 2.47
N GLY A 174 21.65 -0.99 1.97
CA GLY A 174 23.04 -1.48 2.07
C GLY A 174 23.41 -2.02 3.44
N ASP A 175 22.42 -2.29 4.30
CA ASP A 175 22.64 -2.78 5.66
C ASP A 175 22.24 -4.27 5.78
N GLN A 176 22.75 -4.94 6.82
CA GLN A 176 22.35 -6.30 7.14
C GLN A 176 20.92 -6.31 7.74
N PRO A 177 20.13 -7.33 7.45
CA PRO A 177 18.84 -7.48 8.09
C PRO A 177 18.96 -7.70 9.60
N HIS A 178 18.23 -6.89 10.37
CA HIS A 178 18.16 -6.98 11.82
C HIS A 178 16.75 -7.33 12.27
N GLU A 179 16.64 -8.08 13.36
CA GLU A 179 15.37 -8.34 14.01
C GLU A 179 14.92 -7.11 14.79
N VAL A 180 13.66 -6.73 14.59
CA VAL A 180 13.02 -5.59 15.23
C VAL A 180 11.67 -6.02 15.77
N PHE A 181 11.43 -5.79 17.04
CA PHE A 181 10.13 -5.97 17.64
C PHE A 181 9.28 -4.71 17.42
N CYS A 182 8.02 -4.87 17.01
CA CYS A 182 7.09 -3.76 16.90
C CYS A 182 5.91 -3.98 17.85
N GLU A 183 5.61 -2.98 18.70
CA GLU A 183 4.41 -2.95 19.54
C GLU A 183 3.60 -1.70 19.22
N LEU A 184 2.47 -1.89 18.57
CA LEU A 184 1.68 -0.82 17.99
C LEU A 184 0.30 -0.73 18.64
N THR A 185 -0.09 0.45 19.10
CA THR A 185 -1.45 0.73 19.60
C THR A 185 -2.39 0.84 18.41
N ALA A 186 -3.43 0.00 18.39
CA ALA A 186 -4.44 -0.02 17.35
C ALA A 186 -5.29 1.27 17.32
N PRO A 187 -6.04 1.53 16.22
CA PRO A 187 -6.87 2.74 16.10
C PRO A 187 -7.95 2.91 17.15
N ASP A 188 -8.35 1.84 17.82
CA ASP A 188 -9.30 1.89 18.96
C ASP A 188 -8.67 2.43 20.25
N GLY A 189 -7.35 2.61 20.28
CA GLY A 189 -6.60 3.08 21.44
C GLY A 189 -6.43 2.04 22.57
N VAL A 190 -6.91 0.81 22.38
CA VAL A 190 -6.95 -0.24 23.41
C VAL A 190 -6.15 -1.47 23.00
N ALA A 191 -6.39 -1.98 21.80
CA ALA A 191 -5.70 -3.17 21.33
C ALA A 191 -4.23 -2.87 20.99
N HIS A 192 -3.35 -3.84 21.24
CA HIS A 192 -1.94 -3.77 20.87
C HIS A 192 -1.60 -4.85 19.87
N TRP A 193 -0.99 -4.47 18.75
CA TRP A 193 -0.49 -5.39 17.75
C TRP A 193 1.02 -5.57 17.91
N ARG A 194 1.45 -6.82 17.87
CA ARG A 194 2.85 -7.19 18.07
C ARG A 194 3.39 -7.95 16.88
N TYR A 195 4.56 -7.55 16.40
CA TYR A 195 5.24 -8.16 15.26
C TYR A 195 6.72 -8.35 15.59
N GLY A 196 7.28 -9.47 15.16
CA GLY A 196 8.68 -9.82 15.39
C GLY A 196 8.93 -10.50 16.75
N PRO A 197 10.18 -10.93 17.00
CA PRO A 197 10.57 -11.58 18.24
C PRO A 197 10.51 -10.60 19.41
N ALA A 198 9.88 -11.00 20.52
CA ALA A 198 9.75 -10.14 21.70
C ALA A 198 11.10 -9.87 22.41
N ASP A 199 12.09 -10.72 22.15
CA ASP A 199 13.47 -10.63 22.65
C ASP A 199 14.43 -9.94 21.66
N ALA A 200 13.92 -9.35 20.57
CA ALA A 200 14.74 -8.60 19.63
C ALA A 200 15.45 -7.44 20.34
N GLY A 201 16.75 -7.27 20.05
CA GLY A 201 17.56 -6.22 20.65
C GLY A 201 17.19 -4.79 20.23
N SER A 202 16.23 -4.64 19.32
CA SER A 202 15.72 -3.35 18.84
C SER A 202 14.22 -3.37 18.72
N ALA A 203 13.55 -2.24 19.00
CA ALA A 203 12.10 -2.16 18.88
C ALA A 203 11.62 -0.80 18.37
N ILE A 204 10.39 -0.81 17.84
CA ILE A 204 9.58 0.37 17.48
C ILE A 204 8.24 0.25 18.19
N SER A 205 7.80 1.32 18.87
CA SER A 205 6.49 1.34 19.53
C SER A 205 5.75 2.66 19.31
N GLY A 206 4.41 2.61 19.41
CA GLY A 206 3.54 3.78 19.29
C GLY A 206 2.27 3.52 18.51
N LEU A 207 1.68 4.56 17.89
CA LEU A 207 0.42 4.45 17.17
C LEU A 207 0.59 3.69 15.84
N ALA A 208 -0.28 2.72 15.60
CA ALA A 208 -0.29 1.95 14.34
C ALA A 208 -0.48 2.84 13.10
N GLY A 209 -1.32 3.88 13.21
CA GLY A 209 -1.52 4.84 12.14
C GLY A 209 -0.25 5.60 11.75
N SER A 210 0.54 6.04 12.74
CA SER A 210 1.84 6.66 12.49
C SER A 210 2.81 5.68 11.82
N PHE A 211 2.91 4.46 12.35
CA PHE A 211 3.78 3.43 11.78
C PHE A 211 3.44 3.12 10.32
N CYS A 212 2.16 2.94 10.00
CA CYS A 212 1.72 2.68 8.64
C CYS A 212 1.98 3.87 7.70
N ARG A 213 1.82 5.13 8.18
CA ARG A 213 2.11 6.33 7.38
C ARG A 213 3.60 6.48 7.09
N VAL A 214 4.47 6.19 8.07
CA VAL A 214 5.92 6.16 7.82
C VAL A 214 6.24 5.09 6.77
N ALA A 215 5.70 3.89 6.92
CA ALA A 215 5.93 2.81 5.98
C ALA A 215 5.41 3.11 4.56
N ALA A 216 4.32 3.85 4.44
CA ALA A 216 3.77 4.30 3.16
C ALA A 216 4.42 5.59 2.62
N GLN A 217 5.45 6.11 3.28
CA GLN A 217 6.12 7.37 2.93
C GLN A 217 5.16 8.58 2.90
N ARG A 218 4.23 8.63 3.86
CA ARG A 218 3.22 9.69 4.05
C ARG A 218 3.43 10.48 5.33
N LEU A 219 4.46 10.14 6.10
CA LEU A 219 4.86 10.82 7.34
C LEU A 219 6.36 10.63 7.53
N ALA A 220 7.06 11.71 7.85
CA ALA A 220 8.48 11.62 8.16
C ALA A 220 8.70 10.86 9.49
N PRO A 221 9.74 10.02 9.61
CA PRO A 221 10.02 9.29 10.84
C PRO A 221 10.09 10.21 12.07
N GLU A 222 10.67 11.39 11.93
CA GLU A 222 10.90 12.38 12.99
C GLU A 222 9.58 13.02 13.48
N GLU A 223 8.55 13.05 12.63
CA GLU A 223 7.23 13.63 12.93
C GLU A 223 6.23 12.57 13.42
N SER A 224 6.62 11.29 13.40
CA SER A 224 5.71 10.17 13.66
C SER A 224 5.29 10.01 15.12
N GLY A 225 6.09 10.52 16.06
CA GLY A 225 5.93 10.28 17.49
C GLY A 225 6.21 8.84 17.92
N LEU A 226 6.72 8.00 17.03
CA LEU A 226 7.10 6.61 17.34
C LEU A 226 8.36 6.59 18.21
N GLN A 227 8.36 5.69 19.19
CA GLN A 227 9.51 5.46 20.04
C GLN A 227 10.36 4.33 19.46
N VAL A 228 11.68 4.51 19.51
CA VAL A 228 12.64 3.51 19.03
C VAL A 228 13.64 3.20 20.12
N ILE A 229 14.00 1.94 20.28
CA ILE A 229 15.04 1.47 21.20
C ILE A 229 16.00 0.52 20.51
N GLY A 230 17.17 0.34 21.10
CA GLY A 230 18.21 -0.57 20.63
C GLY A 230 19.03 -0.02 19.46
N PRO A 231 20.08 -0.75 19.06
CA PRO A 231 21.08 -0.24 18.11
C PRO A 231 20.54 -0.05 16.67
N HIS A 232 19.45 -0.75 16.30
CA HIS A 232 18.91 -0.74 14.94
C HIS A 232 17.53 -0.11 14.84
N GLY A 233 16.88 0.30 15.96
CA GLY A 233 15.51 0.83 15.96
C GLY A 233 15.35 2.08 15.09
N ALA A 234 16.25 3.05 15.21
CA ALA A 234 16.20 4.28 14.41
C ALA A 234 16.45 4.01 12.91
N THR A 235 17.37 3.10 12.58
CA THR A 235 17.60 2.70 11.19
C THR A 235 16.37 1.97 10.64
N ALA A 236 15.80 1.05 11.40
CA ALA A 236 14.58 0.33 11.00
C ALA A 236 13.43 1.29 10.68
N LEU A 237 13.20 2.30 11.53
CA LEU A 237 12.16 3.29 11.30
C LEU A 237 12.43 4.14 10.05
N ARG A 238 13.67 4.52 9.80
CA ARG A 238 14.06 5.30 8.62
C ARG A 238 13.92 4.54 7.30
N VAL A 239 14.20 3.23 7.29
CA VAL A 239 14.12 2.40 6.07
C VAL A 239 12.75 1.74 5.88
N LEU A 240 11.84 1.89 6.85
CA LEU A 240 10.52 1.26 6.86
C LEU A 240 9.74 1.57 5.59
N ARG A 241 9.17 0.54 4.95
CA ARG A 241 8.35 0.67 3.73
C ARG A 241 7.40 -0.49 3.52
N THR A 242 6.34 -0.26 2.76
CA THR A 242 5.34 -1.28 2.36
C THR A 242 5.54 -1.77 0.94
N TYR A 243 6.36 -1.11 0.14
CA TYR A 243 6.57 -1.42 -1.28
C TYR A 243 8.07 -1.61 -1.61
N ALA A 244 8.32 -2.33 -2.70
CA ALA A 244 9.64 -2.45 -3.29
C ALA A 244 9.88 -1.26 -4.22
N ALA A 245 10.87 -0.43 -3.93
CA ALA A 245 11.32 0.64 -4.81
C ALA A 245 12.35 0.11 -5.82
#